data_84be51faaee8414f52e7e0c581ccccee
#
_entry.id   84be51faaee8414f52e7e0c581ccccee
#
_cell.length_a   1.000
_cell.length_b   1.000
_cell.length_c   1.000
_cell.angle_alpha   90.00
_cell.angle_beta   90.00
_cell.angle_gamma   90.00
#
_symmetry.space_group_name_H-M   'P 1'
#
loop_
_entity.id
_entity.type
_entity.pdbx_description
1 polymer ?
#
loop_
_entity_poly.entity_id
_entity_poly.type
_entity_poly.pdbx_seq_one_letter_code
_entity_poly.pdbx_strand_id
1 'polypeptide(L)' 'MNEPRLEIPVKKYTGESAVISMRLPRDMLQEIDTIAADTGRTRNEVLTLCMEFALNHLDRGPK' A
#
# COMPACT_ATOMS: atom_id res chain seq x y z
N MET A 1 3.30 -0.81 23.65
CA MET A 1 3.04 -0.43 23.23
C MET A 1 2.63 0.03 22.74
N ASN A 2 2.44 0.32 22.55
CA ASN A 2 1.94 0.75 21.98
C ASN A 2 1.96 1.51 21.27
N GLU A 3 1.84 1.74 20.75
CA GLU A 3 1.88 2.38 20.01
C GLU A 3 1.12 3.09 19.61
N PRO A 4 1.17 3.73 19.36
CA PRO A 4 0.42 4.53 19.05
C PRO A 4 -0.12 4.66 17.94
N ARG A 5 -0.57 4.54 17.70
CA ARG A 5 -1.07 4.53 16.73
C ARG A 5 -1.53 5.57 16.26
N LEU A 6 -1.80 5.66 15.66
CA LEU A 6 -2.17 6.54 15.01
C LEU A 6 -3.43 6.88 15.16
N GLU A 7 -3.76 7.76 15.66
CA GLU A 7 -4.99 8.17 15.79
C GLU A 7 -5.39 8.93 14.63
N ILE A 8 -4.62 9.14 13.64
CA ILE A 8 -5.00 9.85 12.46
C ILE A 8 -5.97 9.10 11.67
N PRO A 9 -7.08 9.63 11.29
CA PRO A 9 -8.06 8.91 10.52
C PRO A 9 -7.49 8.59 9.15
N VAL A 10 -7.55 7.39 8.77
CA VAL A 10 -7.04 6.95 7.51
C VAL A 10 -8.20 6.60 6.61
N LYS A 11 -8.18 7.12 5.40
CA LYS A 11 -9.24 6.84 4.48
C LYS A 11 -9.18 5.40 4.04
N LYS A 12 -10.31 4.72 4.07
CA LYS A 12 -10.38 3.37 3.60
C LYS A 12 -11.04 3.33 2.26
N TYR A 13 -10.54 2.52 1.38
CA TYR A 13 -11.05 2.41 0.03
C TYR A 13 -11.91 1.16 -0.07
N THR A 14 -13.20 1.35 -0.22
CA THR A 14 -14.13 0.25 -0.20
C THR A 14 -14.96 0.15 -1.47
N GLY A 15 -14.60 0.85 -2.51
CA GLY A 15 -15.38 0.79 -3.73
C GLY A 15 -15.11 -0.49 -4.50
N GLU A 16 -15.77 -0.62 -5.62
CA GLU A 16 -15.58 -1.74 -6.48
C GLU A 16 -14.19 -1.77 -7.01
N SER A 17 -13.65 -2.97 -7.20
CA SER A 17 -12.30 -3.10 -7.73
C SER A 17 -12.31 -3.03 -9.24
N ALA A 18 -11.24 -2.53 -9.78
CA ALA A 18 -11.04 -2.51 -11.21
C ALA A 18 -9.64 -3.02 -11.50
N VAL A 19 -9.48 -3.66 -12.63
CA VAL A 19 -8.19 -4.20 -12.99
C VAL A 19 -7.39 -3.15 -13.72
N ILE A 20 -6.16 -2.96 -13.33
CA ILE A 20 -5.25 -2.08 -14.04
C ILE A 20 -3.95 -2.82 -14.23
N SER A 21 -3.10 -2.30 -15.10
CA SER A 21 -1.78 -2.85 -15.26
C SER A 21 -0.77 -1.76 -15.02
N MET A 22 0.37 -2.15 -14.53
CA MET A 22 1.43 -1.19 -14.32
C MET A 22 2.75 -1.90 -14.42
N ARG A 23 3.80 -1.16 -14.71
CA ARG A 23 5.13 -1.69 -14.77
C ARG A 23 5.88 -1.24 -13.55
N LEU A 24 6.68 -2.11 -12.99
CA LEU A 24 7.49 -1.79 -11.84
C LEU A 24 8.93 -2.21 -12.12
N PRO A 25 9.89 -1.48 -11.60
CA PRO A 25 11.27 -1.93 -11.69
C PRO A 25 11.40 -3.31 -11.04
N ARG A 26 12.26 -4.13 -11.57
CA ARG A 26 12.40 -5.49 -11.07
C ARG A 26 12.80 -5.55 -9.61
N ASP A 27 13.70 -4.69 -9.20
CA ASP A 27 14.14 -4.70 -7.82
C ASP A 27 13.02 -4.32 -6.87
N MET A 28 12.16 -3.39 -7.28
CA MET A 28 11.03 -3.02 -6.46
C MET A 28 10.04 -4.19 -6.37
N LEU A 29 9.81 -4.85 -7.47
CA LEU A 29 8.91 -5.98 -7.48
C LEU A 29 9.43 -7.09 -6.59
N GLN A 30 10.73 -7.29 -6.59
CA GLN A 30 11.33 -8.31 -5.77
C GLN A 30 11.15 -8.00 -4.28
N GLU A 31 11.28 -6.75 -3.91
CA GLU A 31 11.05 -6.36 -2.52
C GLU A 31 9.61 -6.61 -2.12
N ILE A 32 8.69 -6.29 -3.01
CA ILE A 32 7.29 -6.51 -2.73
C ILE A 32 7.01 -8.00 -2.54
N ASP A 33 7.60 -8.83 -3.39
CA ASP A 33 7.40 -10.27 -3.28
C ASP A 33 8.00 -10.82 -2.00
N THR A 34 9.12 -10.25 -1.56
CA THR A 34 9.73 -10.67 -0.31
C THR A 34 8.81 -10.33 0.86
N ILE A 35 8.26 -9.14 0.85
CA ILE A 35 7.35 -8.74 1.91
C ILE A 35 6.11 -9.63 1.90
N ALA A 36 5.62 -9.95 0.72
CA ALA A 36 4.44 -10.80 0.62
C ALA A 36 4.73 -12.16 1.25
N ALA A 37 5.88 -12.73 0.93
CA ALA A 37 6.23 -14.03 1.47
C ALA A 37 6.40 -13.96 2.99
N ASP A 38 7.06 -12.91 3.46
CA ASP A 38 7.33 -12.79 4.89
C ASP A 38 6.08 -12.56 5.71
N THR A 39 5.08 -11.93 5.12
CA THR A 39 3.89 -11.60 5.87
C THR A 39 2.73 -12.53 5.57
N GLY A 40 2.92 -13.49 4.69
CA GLY A 40 1.85 -14.40 4.35
C GLY A 40 0.77 -13.75 3.52
N ARG A 41 1.10 -12.71 2.77
CA ARG A 41 0.14 -12.03 1.93
C ARG A 41 0.44 -12.28 0.48
N THR A 42 -0.48 -11.96 -0.37
CA THR A 42 -0.23 -12.06 -1.79
C THR A 42 0.44 -10.79 -2.28
N ARG A 43 1.06 -10.89 -3.44
CA ARG A 43 1.66 -9.71 -4.05
C ARG A 43 0.63 -8.60 -4.18
N ASN A 44 -0.55 -8.96 -4.64
CA ASN A 44 -1.59 -7.97 -4.85
C ASN A 44 -2.00 -7.28 -3.56
N GLU A 45 -2.06 -8.03 -2.48
CA GLU A 45 -2.38 -7.44 -1.20
C GLU A 45 -1.32 -6.46 -0.76
N VAL A 46 -0.05 -6.80 -0.93
CA VAL A 46 1.02 -5.92 -0.53
C VAL A 46 0.99 -4.65 -1.37
N LEU A 47 0.77 -4.79 -2.68
CA LEU A 47 0.69 -3.62 -3.54
C LEU A 47 -0.46 -2.71 -3.13
N THR A 48 -1.59 -3.29 -2.83
CA THR A 48 -2.74 -2.49 -2.42
C THR A 48 -2.47 -1.76 -1.12
N LEU A 49 -1.87 -2.44 -0.17
CA LEU A 49 -1.55 -1.81 1.10
C LEU A 49 -0.54 -0.68 0.93
N CYS A 50 0.44 -0.89 0.08
CA CYS A 50 1.43 0.15 -0.17
C CYS A 50 0.80 1.36 -0.80
N MET A 51 -0.12 1.14 -1.72
CA MET A 51 -0.78 2.25 -2.38
C MET A 51 -1.70 3.00 -1.43
N GLU A 52 -2.41 2.27 -0.59
CA GLU A 52 -3.26 2.92 0.39
C GLU A 52 -2.42 3.78 1.33
N PHE A 53 -1.31 3.22 1.78
CA PHE A 53 -0.44 3.95 2.67
C PHE A 53 0.07 5.22 1.98
N ALA A 54 0.53 5.09 0.76
CA ALA A 54 1.06 6.22 0.04
C ALA A 54 0.01 7.30 -0.19
N LEU A 55 -1.19 6.88 -0.58
CA LEU A 55 -2.24 7.85 -0.84
C LEU A 55 -2.64 8.61 0.41
N ASN A 56 -2.63 7.94 1.54
CA ASN A 56 -2.99 8.58 2.78
C ASN A 56 -1.89 9.45 3.34
N HIS A 57 -0.66 9.27 2.86
CA HIS A 57 0.47 10.03 3.37
C HIS A 57 1.08 10.97 2.35
N LEU A 58 0.49 11.06 1.18
CA LEU A 58 0.99 11.98 0.19
C LEU A 58 0.71 13.38 0.60
N ASP A 59 1.72 14.23 0.44
CA ASP A 59 1.53 15.62 0.73
C ASP A 59 1.01 16.27 -0.53
N ARG A 60 -0.30 16.48 -0.58
CA ARG A 60 -0.87 17.05 -1.72
C ARG A 60 -0.85 18.51 -1.70
N GLY A 61 -0.52 19.13 -0.64
CA GLY A 61 -0.40 20.54 -0.52
C GLY A 61 -1.38 21.29 -1.31
N PRO A 62 -1.45 22.52 -1.11
CA PRO A 62 -2.36 23.32 -1.85
C PRO A 62 -1.65 23.56 -3.11
N LYS A 63 -2.15 23.33 -4.06
CA LYS A 63 -1.47 23.50 -5.17
C LYS A 63 -1.98 24.43 -5.86
#